data_54b114ece02d82eefefe66ad93637530
#
_entry.id   54b114ece02d82eefefe66ad93637530
#
_cell.length_a   1.000
_cell.length_b   1.000
_cell.length_c   1.000
_cell.angle_alpha   90.00
_cell.angle_beta   90.00
_cell.angle_gamma   90.00
#
_symmetry.space_group_name_H-M   'P 1'
#
loop_
_entity.id
_entity.type
_entity.pdbx_description
1 polymer ?
#
loop_
_entity_poly.entity_id
_entity_poly.type
_entity_poly.pdbx_seq_one_letter_code
_entity_poly.pdbx_strand_id
1 'polypeptide(L)'
;MDENQKKLIDEQMQKIPAEVREAIRASDWERTIFNIGREHKMHIDDIDTLSIETILTMIGLEHPKDYPENIQKRIGLKDEELMNIVDQVNERLFSKIRDALKTHYEKVASGEIMADEEKDALHYSGIEVEDGYTPKSEKKTIETF
;
A
#
# COMPACT_ATOMS: atom_id res chain seq x y z
N MET A 1 13.44 -9.98 7.45
CA MET A 1 12.22 -9.65 8.21
C MET A 1 12.16 -10.57 9.42
N ASP A 2 11.99 -10.01 10.58
CA ASP A 2 11.91 -10.85 11.79
C ASP A 2 10.52 -11.48 11.93
N GLU A 3 10.42 -12.45 12.85
CA GLU A 3 9.18 -13.19 13.03
C GLU A 3 8.02 -12.35 13.54
N ASN A 4 8.31 -11.38 14.38
CA ASN A 4 7.27 -10.49 14.89
C ASN A 4 6.69 -9.65 13.78
N GLN A 5 7.53 -9.15 12.92
CA GLN A 5 7.11 -8.33 11.77
C GLN A 5 6.29 -9.16 10.79
N LYS A 6 6.76 -10.39 10.51
CA LYS A 6 6.04 -11.31 9.64
C LYS A 6 4.66 -11.62 10.18
N LYS A 7 4.57 -11.84 11.48
CA LYS A 7 3.30 -12.13 12.14
C LYS A 7 2.33 -10.95 12.02
N LEU A 8 2.83 -9.74 12.23
CA LEU A 8 2.01 -8.53 12.07
C LEU A 8 1.48 -8.41 10.65
N ILE A 9 2.32 -8.69 9.66
CA ILE A 9 1.93 -8.64 8.26
C ILE A 9 0.85 -9.69 7.99
N ASP A 10 1.05 -10.92 8.45
CA ASP A 10 0.09 -11.99 8.23
C ASP A 10 -1.26 -11.67 8.88
N GLU A 11 -1.25 -11.14 10.09
CA GLU A 11 -2.48 -10.75 10.77
C GLU A 11 -3.20 -9.64 10.03
N GLN A 12 -2.45 -8.64 9.58
CA GLN A 12 -3.04 -7.52 8.84
C GLN A 12 -3.61 -7.96 7.49
N MET A 13 -2.94 -8.91 6.84
CA MET A 13 -3.44 -9.45 5.57
C MET A 13 -4.83 -10.08 5.72
N GLN A 14 -5.14 -10.61 6.90
CA GLN A 14 -6.47 -11.18 7.15
C GLN A 14 -7.52 -10.10 7.37
N LYS A 15 -7.11 -8.90 7.74
CA LYS A 15 -8.04 -7.81 8.08
C LYS A 15 -8.38 -6.92 6.89
N ILE A 16 -7.52 -6.89 5.88
CA ILE A 16 -7.74 -6.01 4.74
C ILE A 16 -8.85 -6.55 3.84
N PRO A 17 -9.49 -5.69 3.03
CA PRO A 17 -10.53 -6.15 2.12
C PRO A 17 -10.02 -7.22 1.17
N ALA A 18 -10.90 -8.17 0.85
CA ALA A 18 -10.53 -9.28 -0.04
C ALA A 18 -10.02 -8.80 -1.39
N GLU A 19 -10.60 -7.72 -1.93
CA GLU A 19 -10.17 -7.15 -3.21
C GLU A 19 -8.73 -6.66 -3.14
N VAL A 20 -8.35 -6.05 -2.04
CA VAL A 20 -6.99 -5.56 -1.85
C VAL A 20 -6.03 -6.73 -1.70
N ARG A 21 -6.40 -7.71 -0.90
CA ARG A 21 -5.57 -8.91 -0.70
C ARG A 21 -5.31 -9.62 -2.02
N GLU A 22 -6.36 -9.76 -2.84
CA GLU A 22 -6.23 -10.40 -4.14
C GLU A 22 -5.37 -9.58 -5.09
N ALA A 23 -5.50 -8.26 -5.08
CA ALA A 23 -4.68 -7.38 -5.89
C ALA A 23 -3.21 -7.51 -5.51
N ILE A 24 -2.91 -7.61 -4.22
CA ILE A 24 -1.54 -7.80 -3.76
C ILE A 24 -0.99 -9.13 -4.27
N ARG A 25 -1.75 -10.20 -4.13
CA ARG A 25 -1.33 -11.52 -4.59
C ARG A 25 -1.10 -11.57 -6.10
N ALA A 26 -1.95 -10.90 -6.84
CA ALA A 26 -1.87 -10.90 -8.31
C ALA A 26 -0.77 -10.00 -8.85
N SER A 27 -0.26 -9.08 -8.04
CA SER A 27 0.65 -8.03 -8.51
C SER A 27 2.08 -8.49 -8.74
N ASP A 28 2.46 -9.64 -8.20
CA ASP A 28 3.86 -10.08 -8.19
C ASP A 28 4.77 -8.98 -7.65
N TRP A 29 4.35 -8.40 -6.56
CA TRP A 29 4.97 -7.17 -6.03
C TRP A 29 6.43 -7.36 -5.62
N GLU A 30 6.78 -8.54 -5.13
CA GLU A 30 8.16 -8.79 -4.72
C GLU A 30 9.11 -8.72 -5.90
N ARG A 31 8.72 -9.31 -7.03
CA ARG A 31 9.51 -9.26 -8.24
C ARG A 31 9.57 -7.83 -8.78
N THR A 32 8.45 -7.12 -8.74
CA THR A 32 8.40 -5.73 -9.20
C THR A 32 9.39 -4.88 -8.41
N ILE A 33 9.38 -5.01 -7.08
CA ILE A 33 10.31 -4.27 -6.24
C ILE A 33 11.76 -4.68 -6.52
N PHE A 34 12.01 -5.97 -6.67
CA PHE A 34 13.34 -6.44 -7.00
C PHE A 34 13.84 -5.82 -8.30
N ASN A 35 13.00 -5.79 -9.33
CA ASN A 35 13.36 -5.21 -10.62
C ASN A 35 13.63 -3.71 -10.52
N ILE A 36 12.79 -2.98 -9.77
CA ILE A 36 13.01 -1.56 -9.53
C ILE A 36 14.35 -1.34 -8.85
N GLY A 37 14.62 -2.12 -7.81
CA GLY A 37 15.89 -2.01 -7.09
C GLY A 37 17.08 -2.28 -8.00
N ARG A 38 16.99 -3.29 -8.84
CA ARG A 38 18.07 -3.62 -9.76
C ARG A 38 18.28 -2.54 -10.80
N GLU A 39 17.22 -1.98 -11.32
CA GLU A 39 17.31 -0.87 -12.26
C GLU A 39 18.07 0.32 -11.68
N HIS A 40 17.95 0.52 -10.38
CA HIS A 40 18.63 1.59 -9.67
C HIS A 40 19.94 1.15 -9.03
N LYS A 41 20.40 -0.06 -9.34
CA LYS A 41 21.67 -0.62 -8.85
C LYS A 41 21.75 -0.64 -7.33
N MET A 42 20.65 -0.89 -6.68
CA MET A 42 20.58 -0.96 -5.22
C MET A 42 21.22 -2.24 -4.70
N HIS A 43 21.82 -2.14 -3.52
CA HIS A 43 22.32 -3.29 -2.80
C HIS A 43 21.13 -4.21 -2.41
N ILE A 44 21.38 -5.51 -2.36
CA ILE A 44 20.32 -6.48 -2.06
C ILE A 44 19.65 -6.20 -0.71
N ASP A 45 20.42 -5.79 0.28
CA ASP A 45 19.86 -5.46 1.60
C ASP A 45 18.93 -4.26 1.52
N ASP A 46 19.24 -3.29 0.67
CA ASP A 46 18.37 -2.13 0.47
C ASP A 46 17.11 -2.51 -0.28
N ILE A 47 17.21 -3.44 -1.22
CA ILE A 47 16.04 -3.96 -1.92
C ILE A 47 15.11 -4.68 -0.93
N ASP A 48 15.67 -5.45 -0.01
CA ASP A 48 14.88 -6.10 1.04
C ASP A 48 14.16 -5.07 1.90
N THR A 49 14.86 -4.01 2.28
CA THR A 49 14.25 -2.93 3.05
C THR A 49 13.14 -2.26 2.28
N LEU A 50 13.37 -1.99 0.99
CA LEU A 50 12.34 -1.42 0.12
C LEU A 50 11.12 -2.33 0.04
N SER A 51 11.33 -3.63 -0.07
CA SER A 51 10.24 -4.61 -0.10
C SER A 51 9.41 -4.57 1.16
N ILE A 52 10.06 -4.53 2.31
CA ILE A 52 9.36 -4.48 3.61
C ILE A 52 8.53 -3.21 3.72
N GLU A 53 9.12 -2.06 3.40
CA GLU A 53 8.39 -0.80 3.46
C GLU A 53 7.21 -0.77 2.49
N THR A 54 7.38 -1.38 1.35
CA THR A 54 6.33 -1.46 0.34
C THR A 54 5.14 -2.29 0.83
N ILE A 55 5.39 -3.49 1.36
CA ILE A 55 4.29 -4.32 1.84
C ILE A 55 3.58 -3.67 3.04
N LEU A 56 4.34 -3.08 3.96
CA LEU A 56 3.74 -2.40 5.12
C LEU A 56 2.80 -1.28 4.67
N THR A 57 3.15 -0.59 3.61
CA THR A 57 2.31 0.46 3.06
C THR A 57 1.10 -0.11 2.33
N MET A 58 1.29 -1.15 1.52
CA MET A 58 0.20 -1.76 0.76
C MET A 58 -0.89 -2.34 1.66
N ILE A 59 -0.53 -2.88 2.81
CA ILE A 59 -1.52 -3.47 3.72
C ILE A 59 -2.00 -2.49 4.79
N GLY A 60 -1.55 -1.23 4.71
CA GLY A 60 -2.06 -0.17 5.58
C GLY A 60 -1.46 -0.09 6.97
N LEU A 61 -0.38 -0.81 7.24
CA LEU A 61 0.32 -0.67 8.52
C LEU A 61 1.14 0.62 8.56
N GLU A 62 1.53 1.13 7.41
CA GLU A 62 2.14 2.44 7.29
C GLU A 62 1.39 3.25 6.25
N HIS A 63 1.34 4.55 6.46
CA HIS A 63 0.61 5.44 5.56
C HIS A 63 1.43 5.73 4.30
N PRO A 64 0.82 5.70 3.12
CA PRO A 64 1.55 5.97 1.86
C PRO A 64 2.16 7.36 1.82
N LYS A 65 1.61 8.30 2.55
CA LYS A 65 2.17 9.64 2.68
C LYS A 65 3.58 9.62 3.27
N ASP A 66 3.84 8.66 4.16
CA ASP A 66 5.13 8.56 4.83
C ASP A 66 6.12 7.65 4.11
N TYR A 67 5.69 7.02 3.04
CA TYR A 67 6.51 6.05 2.32
C TYR A 67 7.86 6.63 1.85
N PRO A 68 7.90 7.80 1.19
CA PRO A 68 9.20 8.34 0.77
C PRO A 68 10.12 8.63 1.95
N GLU A 69 9.59 9.19 3.01
CA GLU A 69 10.37 9.52 4.19
C GLU A 69 10.90 8.27 4.87
N ASN A 70 10.06 7.23 4.97
CA ASN A 70 10.46 5.98 5.58
C ASN A 70 11.60 5.31 4.80
N ILE A 71 11.52 5.33 3.49
CA ILE A 71 12.59 4.80 2.64
C ILE A 71 13.88 5.60 2.87
N GLN A 72 13.78 6.92 2.87
CA GLN A 72 14.94 7.77 3.00
C GLN A 72 15.64 7.55 4.35
N LYS A 73 14.89 7.37 5.40
CA LYS A 73 15.46 7.12 6.73
C LYS A 73 16.24 5.81 6.79
N ARG A 74 15.80 4.82 6.03
CA ARG A 74 16.37 3.47 6.12
C ARG A 74 17.44 3.19 5.09
N ILE A 75 17.32 3.77 3.90
CA ILE A 75 18.20 3.46 2.79
C ILE A 75 19.16 4.61 2.48
N GLY A 76 18.68 5.84 2.60
CA GLY A 76 19.55 7.00 2.38
C GLY A 76 19.88 7.25 0.92
N LEU A 77 18.85 7.39 0.10
CA LEU A 77 19.01 7.64 -1.33
C LEU A 77 19.12 9.14 -1.63
N LYS A 78 19.66 9.47 -2.80
CA LYS A 78 19.61 10.84 -3.28
C LYS A 78 18.16 11.19 -3.61
N ASP A 79 17.81 12.46 -3.44
CA ASP A 79 16.42 12.90 -3.60
C ASP A 79 15.85 12.53 -4.95
N GLU A 80 16.59 12.72 -6.03
CA GLU A 80 16.14 12.41 -7.38
C GLU A 80 15.88 10.92 -7.55
N GLU A 81 16.78 10.09 -7.04
CA GLU A 81 16.63 8.64 -7.12
C GLU A 81 15.48 8.18 -6.27
N LEU A 82 15.34 8.73 -5.07
CA LEU A 82 14.21 8.41 -4.19
C LEU A 82 12.89 8.69 -4.88
N MET A 83 12.74 9.86 -5.47
CA MET A 83 11.49 10.23 -6.14
C MET A 83 11.20 9.33 -7.34
N ASN A 84 12.25 8.96 -8.07
CA ASN A 84 12.12 8.04 -9.19
C ASN A 84 11.58 6.69 -8.74
N ILE A 85 12.16 6.15 -7.67
CA ILE A 85 11.73 4.86 -7.11
C ILE A 85 10.29 4.95 -6.62
N VAL A 86 9.98 6.00 -5.87
CA VAL A 86 8.63 6.21 -5.34
C VAL A 86 7.61 6.29 -6.47
N ASP A 87 7.92 7.03 -7.53
CA ASP A 87 7.03 7.15 -8.68
C ASP A 87 6.78 5.80 -9.34
N GLN A 88 7.82 4.99 -9.50
CA GLN A 88 7.68 3.66 -10.09
C GLN A 88 6.84 2.73 -9.23
N VAL A 89 7.04 2.77 -7.91
CA VAL A 89 6.24 1.96 -7.00
C VAL A 89 4.78 2.41 -7.02
N ASN A 90 4.55 3.71 -7.03
CA ASN A 90 3.18 4.25 -7.15
C ASN A 90 2.50 3.75 -8.42
N GLU A 91 3.18 3.86 -9.54
CA GLU A 91 2.60 3.50 -10.82
C GLU A 91 2.37 1.98 -10.95
N ARG A 92 3.34 1.19 -10.54
CA ARG A 92 3.30 -0.25 -10.75
C ARG A 92 2.54 -1.03 -9.68
N LEU A 93 2.51 -0.52 -8.45
CA LEU A 93 1.92 -1.25 -7.32
C LEU A 93 0.81 -0.50 -6.62
N PHE A 94 1.08 0.69 -6.12
CA PHE A 94 0.09 1.41 -5.31
C PHE A 94 -1.17 1.77 -6.10
N SER A 95 -1.04 2.04 -7.39
CA SER A 95 -2.20 2.30 -8.23
C SER A 95 -3.16 1.12 -8.26
N LYS A 96 -2.63 -0.09 -8.26
CA LYS A 96 -3.45 -1.31 -8.25
C LYS A 96 -4.19 -1.47 -6.93
N ILE A 97 -3.57 -1.07 -5.83
CA ILE A 97 -4.20 -1.10 -4.51
C ILE A 97 -5.32 -0.07 -4.46
N ARG A 98 -5.09 1.13 -4.99
CA ARG A 98 -6.14 2.15 -5.07
C ARG A 98 -7.34 1.68 -5.88
N ASP A 99 -7.08 1.03 -7.01
CA ASP A 99 -8.14 0.48 -7.85
C ASP A 99 -8.93 -0.59 -7.12
N ALA A 100 -8.25 -1.46 -6.39
CA ALA A 100 -8.90 -2.52 -5.62
C ALA A 100 -9.75 -1.93 -4.48
N LEU A 101 -9.26 -0.90 -3.81
CA LEU A 101 -10.01 -0.21 -2.77
C LEU A 101 -11.26 0.45 -3.34
N LYS A 102 -11.11 1.08 -4.49
CA LYS A 102 -12.24 1.71 -5.17
C LYS A 102 -13.32 0.68 -5.49
N THR A 103 -12.92 -0.46 -6.02
CA THR A 103 -13.84 -1.56 -6.30
C THR A 103 -14.53 -2.04 -5.03
N HIS A 104 -13.78 -2.18 -3.94
CA HIS A 104 -14.34 -2.58 -2.66
C HIS A 104 -15.41 -1.60 -2.18
N TYR A 105 -15.10 -0.31 -2.20
CA TYR A 105 -16.05 0.71 -1.76
C TYR A 105 -17.28 0.75 -2.64
N GLU A 106 -17.13 0.55 -3.92
CA GLU A 106 -18.26 0.48 -4.84
C GLU A 106 -19.19 -0.69 -4.51
N LYS A 107 -18.62 -1.83 -4.19
CA LYS A 107 -19.40 -3.00 -3.80
C LYS A 107 -20.14 -2.78 -2.48
N VAL A 108 -19.49 -2.15 -1.53
CA VAL A 108 -20.12 -1.81 -0.26
C VAL A 108 -21.28 -0.84 -0.50
N ALA A 109 -21.05 0.18 -1.31
CA ALA A 109 -22.07 1.18 -1.61
C ALA A 109 -23.27 0.60 -2.35
N SER A 110 -23.03 -0.39 -3.21
CA SER A 110 -24.11 -1.04 -3.97
C SER A 110 -24.87 -2.10 -3.18
N GLY A 111 -24.37 -2.46 -2.01
CA GLY A 111 -24.98 -3.50 -1.18
C GLY A 111 -24.57 -4.91 -1.56
N GLU A 112 -23.66 -5.08 -2.51
CA GLU A 112 -23.18 -6.40 -2.91
C GLU A 112 -22.43 -7.10 -1.79
N ILE A 113 -21.68 -6.33 -0.99
CA ILE A 113 -20.99 -6.84 0.18
C ILE A 113 -21.20 -5.88 1.35
N MET A 114 -21.03 -6.37 2.56
CA MET A 114 -21.09 -5.54 3.74
C MET A 114 -19.69 -5.04 4.08
N ALA A 115 -19.62 -3.83 4.63
CA ALA A 115 -18.36 -3.34 5.17
C ALA A 115 -18.02 -4.20 6.39
N ASP A 116 -16.87 -4.87 6.35
CA ASP A 116 -16.48 -5.76 7.43
C ASP A 116 -16.23 -5.02 8.72
N GLU A 117 -15.36 -4.02 8.65
CA GLU A 117 -15.06 -3.18 9.79
C GLU A 117 -14.77 -1.78 9.30
N GLU A 118 -15.44 -0.85 9.93
CA GLU A 118 -15.29 0.54 9.58
C GLU A 118 -13.86 1.04 9.71
N LYS A 119 -13.17 0.59 10.73
CA LYS A 119 -11.79 1.03 10.93
C LYS A 119 -10.85 0.55 9.84
N ASP A 120 -11.12 -0.61 9.26
CA ASP A 120 -10.29 -1.11 8.15
C ASP A 120 -10.49 -0.25 6.92
N ALA A 121 -11.72 0.12 6.62
CA ALA A 121 -12.01 1.03 5.53
C ALA A 121 -11.33 2.37 5.73
N LEU A 122 -11.38 2.89 6.95
CA LEU A 122 -10.72 4.13 7.30
C LEU A 122 -9.22 4.07 7.08
N HIS A 123 -8.65 2.95 7.47
CA HIS A 123 -7.20 2.75 7.40
C HIS A 123 -6.68 2.84 5.96
N TYR A 124 -7.45 2.32 5.02
CA TYR A 124 -7.05 2.34 3.62
C TYR A 124 -7.40 3.60 2.86
N SER A 125 -8.25 4.42 3.42
CA SER A 125 -8.72 5.63 2.75
C SER A 125 -7.60 6.55 2.33
N GLY A 126 -6.51 6.56 3.11
CA GLY A 126 -5.38 7.40 2.80
C GLY A 126 -4.69 7.04 1.49
N ILE A 127 -4.85 5.80 1.02
CA ILE A 127 -4.19 5.35 -0.18
C ILE A 127 -4.86 5.90 -1.44
N GLU A 128 -6.18 6.06 -1.39
CA GLU A 128 -6.91 6.37 -2.60
C GLU A 128 -7.46 7.78 -2.69
N VAL A 129 -7.26 8.57 -1.68
CA VAL A 129 -7.80 9.92 -1.60
C VAL A 129 -7.42 10.76 -2.81
N GLU A 130 -6.22 10.60 -3.30
CA GLU A 130 -5.74 11.38 -4.44
C GLU A 130 -6.49 11.11 -5.72
N ASP A 131 -7.12 9.97 -5.84
CA ASP A 131 -7.86 9.62 -7.04
C ASP A 131 -9.21 10.34 -7.12
N GLY A 132 -9.57 11.03 -6.06
CA GLY A 132 -10.81 11.76 -6.02
C GLY A 132 -12.03 10.90 -5.82
N TYR A 133 -11.87 9.60 -5.71
CA TYR A 133 -12.98 8.71 -5.43
C TYR A 133 -13.21 8.64 -3.94
N THR A 134 -14.36 9.04 -3.50
CA THR A 134 -14.75 8.96 -2.10
C THR A 134 -16.25 8.89 -2.02
N PRO A 135 -16.82 7.75 -1.66
CA PRO A 135 -18.26 7.66 -1.47
C PRO A 135 -18.72 8.64 -0.40
N LYS A 136 -19.85 9.29 -0.63
CA LYS A 136 -20.32 10.29 0.30
C LYS A 136 -20.48 9.79 1.73
N SER A 137 -20.96 8.58 1.87
CA SER A 137 -21.17 7.99 3.18
C SER A 137 -19.86 7.76 3.93
N GLU A 138 -18.78 7.61 3.21
CA GLU A 138 -17.48 7.31 3.78
C GLU A 138 -16.57 8.51 3.85
N LYS A 139 -16.92 9.56 3.10
CA LYS A 139 -16.10 10.76 3.06
C LYS A 139 -15.86 11.37 4.42
N LYS A 140 -16.88 11.40 5.27
CA LYS A 140 -16.74 11.91 6.62
C LYS A 140 -15.77 11.09 7.42
N THR A 141 -15.83 9.78 7.25
CA THR A 141 -14.97 8.86 7.96
C THR A 141 -13.52 9.06 7.52
N ILE A 142 -13.33 9.22 6.23
CA ILE A 142 -12.01 9.45 5.67
C ILE A 142 -11.42 10.76 6.17
N GLU A 143 -12.24 11.77 6.28
CA GLU A 143 -11.79 13.10 6.73
C GLU A 143 -11.38 13.11 8.19
N THR A 144 -11.79 12.13 8.97
CA THR A 144 -11.38 12.06 10.36
C THR A 144 -9.97 11.51 10.55
N PHE A 145 -9.41 11.00 9.51
CA PHE A 145 -8.01 10.61 9.55
C PHE A 145 -7.13 11.85 9.73
#